data_0316c8399a95ca189e5c3eed8c75da8d
#
_entry.id   0316c8399a95ca189e5c3eed8c75da8d
#
_cell.length_a   1.000
_cell.length_b   1.000
_cell.length_c   1.000
_cell.angle_alpha   90.00
_cell.angle_beta   90.00
_cell.angle_gamma   90.00
#
_symmetry.space_group_name_H-M   'P 1'
#
loop_
_entity.id
_entity.type
_entity.pdbx_description
1 polymer ?
#
loop_
_entity_poly.entity_id
_entity_poly.type
_entity_poly.pdbx_seq_one_letter_code
_entity_poly.pdbx_strand_id
1 'polypeptide(L)'
;MSFYSFSKVVALIGVILGTASGCTTAATLSTVTPTVAPVSEKSASIVVDGSTGAVLYQASADLPRIPASLTKMMTLYLTFEALKSGRITKTTLLPVSAHAASQAPSKLGLKPGQTIDVDTAIKAIVVKSANDVAVVLAEYLGGTEDQFAAQMTAKARQLGMRGTNFHNASGLPDPQQITTARDMALLGMSLRKHYPGQYYYFVTQDFVYNGKLIRGHNRVLAQLNGADGIKTGYVRASGFNIVTSISDNGRQLVAVVMGGETARSRDAQVVSLVNAYLPQVASRF
;
A
#
# COMPACT_ATOMS: atom_id res chain seq x y z
N MET A 1 -10.64 92.65 -29.75
CA MET A 1 -11.98 92.77 -30.41
C MET A 1 -12.47 91.33 -30.45
N SER A 2 -13.50 90.96 -29.93
CA SER A 2 -14.79 91.44 -29.38
C SER A 2 -15.35 90.33 -28.46
N PHE A 3 -15.92 90.74 -27.42
CA PHE A 3 -16.77 90.02 -26.49
C PHE A 3 -17.91 89.24 -27.15
N TYR A 4 -18.37 88.14 -26.58
CA TYR A 4 -19.72 88.00 -26.12
C TYR A 4 -19.89 86.78 -25.13
N SER A 5 -20.43 87.16 -24.00
CA SER A 5 -21.00 86.37 -22.92
C SER A 5 -22.42 85.90 -23.28
N PHE A 6 -22.88 84.75 -22.76
CA PHE A 6 -24.23 84.51 -22.26
C PHE A 6 -24.35 83.12 -21.66
N SER A 7 -24.47 83.03 -20.38
CA SER A 7 -25.68 82.86 -19.55
C SER A 7 -26.21 81.41 -19.46
N LYS A 8 -26.12 80.95 -18.30
CA LYS A 8 -26.75 79.88 -17.49
C LYS A 8 -28.13 79.39 -17.94
N VAL A 9 -28.27 78.03 -18.03
CA VAL A 9 -29.52 77.36 -17.67
C VAL A 9 -29.15 76.13 -16.83
N VAL A 10 -29.64 76.10 -15.60
CA VAL A 10 -29.59 75.02 -14.66
C VAL A 10 -30.75 74.05 -14.98
N ALA A 11 -30.53 72.88 -15.36
CA ALA A 11 -31.52 71.78 -15.40
C ALA A 11 -31.17 70.75 -14.36
N LEU A 12 -32.00 70.68 -13.31
CA LEU A 12 -31.93 69.65 -12.26
C LEU A 12 -32.57 68.38 -12.81
N ILE A 13 -31.77 67.34 -13.03
CA ILE A 13 -32.27 65.99 -13.34
C ILE A 13 -31.90 65.11 -12.13
N GLY A 14 -32.91 64.69 -11.41
CA GLY A 14 -32.78 63.76 -10.28
C GLY A 14 -32.37 62.38 -10.80
N VAL A 15 -31.25 61.89 -10.30
CA VAL A 15 -30.81 60.49 -10.52
C VAL A 15 -31.33 59.64 -9.36
N ILE A 16 -32.26 58.78 -9.69
CA ILE A 16 -32.72 57.70 -8.78
C ILE A 16 -31.62 56.64 -8.72
N LEU A 17 -30.90 56.53 -7.59
CA LEU A 17 -30.02 55.43 -7.30
C LEU A 17 -30.86 54.20 -6.91
N GLY A 18 -31.04 53.28 -7.86
CA GLY A 18 -31.50 51.93 -7.57
C GLY A 18 -30.36 51.10 -6.99
N THR A 19 -30.42 50.77 -5.70
CA THR A 19 -29.51 49.83 -5.06
C THR A 19 -29.91 48.40 -5.42
N ALA A 20 -29.23 47.79 -6.38
CA ALA A 20 -29.32 46.38 -6.64
C ALA A 20 -28.47 45.63 -5.60
N SER A 21 -29.10 45.09 -4.55
CA SER A 21 -28.46 44.15 -3.61
C SER A 21 -28.27 42.82 -4.32
N GLY A 22 -27.12 42.65 -4.95
CA GLY A 22 -26.67 41.35 -5.44
C GLY A 22 -26.21 40.48 -4.28
N CYS A 23 -27.00 39.48 -3.89
CA CYS A 23 -26.53 38.39 -3.01
C CYS A 23 -25.51 37.56 -3.76
N THR A 24 -24.23 37.86 -3.61
CA THR A 24 -23.14 36.96 -3.95
C THR A 24 -23.04 35.85 -2.91
N THR A 25 -23.64 34.70 -3.16
CA THR A 25 -23.36 33.47 -2.43
C THR A 25 -21.91 33.07 -2.71
N ALA A 26 -21.00 33.49 -1.81
CA ALA A 26 -19.65 32.94 -1.80
C ALA A 26 -19.74 31.46 -1.45
N ALA A 27 -19.51 30.58 -2.44
CA ALA A 27 -19.31 29.17 -2.19
C ALA A 27 -18.02 29.03 -1.37
N THR A 28 -18.16 28.84 -0.06
CA THR A 28 -17.05 28.45 0.80
C THR A 28 -16.62 27.04 0.40
N LEU A 29 -15.51 26.94 -0.33
CA LEU A 29 -14.78 25.68 -0.50
C LEU A 29 -14.32 25.25 0.91
N SER A 30 -15.09 24.35 1.53
CA SER A 30 -14.65 23.67 2.74
C SER A 30 -13.41 22.83 2.37
N THR A 31 -12.23 23.35 2.67
CA THR A 31 -11.02 22.56 2.68
C THR A 31 -11.19 21.49 3.76
N VAL A 32 -11.54 20.28 3.35
CA VAL A 32 -11.50 19.11 4.23
C VAL A 32 -10.04 18.88 4.58
N THR A 33 -9.59 19.46 5.67
CA THR A 33 -8.30 19.11 6.28
C THR A 33 -8.46 17.67 6.76
N PRO A 34 -7.67 16.72 6.26
CA PRO A 34 -7.75 15.36 6.74
C PRO A 34 -7.45 15.37 8.23
N THR A 35 -8.40 14.91 9.05
CA THR A 35 -8.21 14.76 10.50
C THR A 35 -7.08 13.74 10.69
N VAL A 36 -5.89 14.24 10.98
CA VAL A 36 -4.73 13.41 11.31
C VAL A 36 -5.04 12.79 12.67
N ALA A 37 -5.32 11.49 12.70
CA ALA A 37 -5.44 10.74 13.95
C ALA A 37 -4.17 10.95 14.80
N PRO A 38 -4.28 10.97 16.15
CA PRO A 38 -3.12 11.17 17.01
C PRO A 38 -1.99 10.21 16.63
N VAL A 39 -0.81 10.77 16.38
CA VAL A 39 0.37 10.04 15.92
C VAL A 39 0.85 9.16 17.08
N SER A 40 0.51 7.87 17.08
CA SER A 40 1.14 6.92 17.99
C SER A 40 2.62 6.79 17.62
N GLU A 41 3.47 6.44 18.57
CA GLU A 41 4.91 6.18 18.31
C GLU A 41 5.14 5.12 17.20
N LYS A 42 4.13 4.28 16.92
CA LYS A 42 4.14 3.24 15.88
C LYS A 42 3.66 3.76 14.52
N SER A 43 3.02 4.93 14.48
CA SER A 43 2.37 5.43 13.28
C SER A 43 3.39 5.90 12.24
N ALA A 44 3.18 5.51 11.00
CA ALA A 44 3.85 6.07 9.83
C ALA A 44 2.95 5.93 8.61
N SER A 45 3.02 6.89 7.69
CA SER A 45 2.25 6.80 6.44
C SER A 45 2.95 7.54 5.31
N ILE A 46 2.70 7.09 4.09
CA ILE A 46 3.16 7.73 2.86
C ILE A 46 2.19 7.43 1.73
N VAL A 47 2.03 8.40 0.83
CA VAL A 47 1.33 8.24 -0.45
C VAL A 47 2.29 8.68 -1.55
N VAL A 48 2.42 7.83 -2.56
CA VAL A 48 3.27 8.11 -3.72
C VAL A 48 2.49 7.92 -5.02
N ASP A 49 2.80 8.73 -6.02
CA ASP A 49 2.42 8.47 -7.40
C ASP A 49 3.11 7.17 -7.85
N GLY A 50 2.30 6.15 -8.17
CA GLY A 50 2.80 4.82 -8.51
C GLY A 50 3.59 4.75 -9.83
N SER A 51 3.43 5.76 -10.69
CA SER A 51 4.11 5.85 -11.99
C SER A 51 5.44 6.60 -11.92
N THR A 52 5.51 7.67 -11.10
CA THR A 52 6.68 8.55 -11.01
C THR A 52 7.51 8.32 -9.76
N GLY A 53 6.91 7.79 -8.69
CA GLY A 53 7.50 7.73 -7.36
C GLY A 53 7.46 9.06 -6.60
N ALA A 54 6.81 10.10 -7.14
CA ALA A 54 6.66 11.37 -6.46
C ALA A 54 5.87 11.21 -5.16
N VAL A 55 6.39 11.78 -4.06
CA VAL A 55 5.71 11.75 -2.77
C VAL A 55 4.62 12.80 -2.75
N LEU A 56 3.38 12.37 -2.56
CA LEU A 56 2.20 13.24 -2.46
C LEU A 56 1.86 13.58 -1.00
N TYR A 57 2.16 12.65 -0.09
CA TYR A 57 1.95 12.82 1.35
C TYR A 57 2.92 11.95 2.12
N GLN A 58 3.36 12.41 3.27
CA GLN A 58 4.15 11.61 4.21
C GLN A 58 4.01 12.08 5.65
N ALA A 59 4.02 11.13 6.59
CA ALA A 59 4.12 11.36 8.03
C ALA A 59 4.98 10.25 8.64
N SER A 60 6.06 10.61 9.31
CA SER A 60 7.02 9.67 9.92
C SER A 60 7.52 8.56 8.96
N ALA A 61 7.55 8.86 7.63
CA ALA A 61 7.72 7.85 6.59
C ALA A 61 9.07 7.14 6.63
N ASP A 62 10.09 7.78 7.19
CA ASP A 62 11.47 7.29 7.26
C ASP A 62 11.84 6.72 8.64
N LEU A 63 10.94 6.81 9.62
CA LEU A 63 11.20 6.25 10.94
C LEU A 63 11.11 4.72 10.92
N PRO A 64 12.02 4.03 11.64
CA PRO A 64 11.99 2.57 11.74
C PRO A 64 10.64 2.05 12.27
N ARG A 65 10.11 1.04 11.62
CA ARG A 65 8.83 0.38 11.96
C ARG A 65 8.97 -1.12 11.82
N ILE A 66 8.13 -1.84 12.56
CA ILE A 66 8.04 -3.31 12.47
C ILE A 66 7.11 -3.63 11.30
N PRO A 67 7.60 -4.35 10.26
CA PRO A 67 6.81 -4.64 9.06
C PRO A 67 5.63 -5.59 9.33
N ALA A 68 5.75 -6.49 10.30
CA ALA A 68 4.85 -7.63 10.43
C ALA A 68 4.73 -8.37 9.07
N SER A 69 3.54 -8.85 8.70
CA SER A 69 3.34 -9.58 7.44
C SER A 69 3.50 -8.75 6.16
N LEU A 70 3.82 -7.45 6.22
CA LEU A 70 4.29 -6.73 5.04
C LEU A 70 5.61 -7.31 4.51
N THR A 71 6.41 -7.95 5.36
CA THR A 71 7.61 -8.73 5.00
C THR A 71 7.35 -9.68 3.84
N LYS A 72 6.19 -10.32 3.80
CA LYS A 72 5.81 -11.27 2.75
C LYS A 72 5.72 -10.65 1.35
N MET A 73 5.68 -9.33 1.25
CA MET A 73 5.81 -8.66 -0.05
C MET A 73 7.19 -8.92 -0.67
N MET A 74 8.26 -8.93 0.15
CA MET A 74 9.61 -9.26 -0.35
C MET A 74 9.74 -10.78 -0.63
N THR A 75 9.12 -11.62 0.17
CA THR A 75 9.04 -13.08 -0.11
C THR A 75 8.40 -13.33 -1.47
N LEU A 76 7.27 -12.65 -1.75
CA LEU A 76 6.60 -12.73 -3.06
C LEU A 76 7.45 -12.11 -4.18
N TYR A 77 8.16 -11.01 -3.89
CA TYR A 77 9.06 -10.39 -4.88
C TYR A 77 10.11 -11.38 -5.38
N LEU A 78 10.81 -12.07 -4.48
CA LEU A 78 11.80 -13.09 -4.83
C LEU A 78 11.18 -14.34 -5.46
N THR A 79 9.97 -14.71 -5.07
CA THR A 79 9.20 -15.79 -5.71
C THR A 79 8.85 -15.43 -7.16
N PHE A 80 8.40 -14.18 -7.41
CA PHE A 80 8.11 -13.71 -8.76
C PHE A 80 9.38 -13.57 -9.61
N GLU A 81 10.50 -13.20 -9.01
CA GLU A 81 11.81 -13.21 -9.68
C GLU A 81 12.18 -14.61 -10.14
N ALA A 82 12.00 -15.63 -9.29
CA ALA A 82 12.26 -17.02 -9.60
C ALA A 82 11.32 -17.56 -10.68
N LEU A 83 10.04 -17.17 -10.68
CA LEU A 83 9.09 -17.50 -11.76
C LEU A 83 9.49 -16.84 -13.08
N LYS A 84 9.86 -15.57 -13.06
CA LYS A 84 10.23 -14.80 -14.26
C LYS A 84 11.52 -15.34 -14.90
N SER A 85 12.47 -15.78 -14.08
CA SER A 85 13.74 -16.38 -14.57
C SER A 85 13.60 -17.85 -15.00
N GLY A 86 12.43 -18.47 -14.82
CA GLY A 86 12.22 -19.89 -15.12
C GLY A 86 12.84 -20.86 -14.11
N ARG A 87 13.37 -20.35 -12.99
CA ARG A 87 13.93 -21.21 -11.92
C ARG A 87 12.87 -22.08 -11.25
N ILE A 88 11.63 -21.61 -11.22
CA ILE A 88 10.44 -22.34 -10.80
C ILE A 88 9.31 -22.09 -11.78
N THR A 89 8.30 -22.96 -11.76
CA THR A 89 7.02 -22.79 -12.45
C THR A 89 5.87 -22.73 -11.44
N LYS A 90 4.67 -22.38 -11.87
CA LYS A 90 3.48 -22.38 -10.99
C LYS A 90 3.17 -23.76 -10.42
N THR A 91 3.53 -24.83 -11.15
CA THR A 91 3.28 -26.22 -10.77
C THR A 91 4.47 -26.87 -10.05
N THR A 92 5.57 -26.15 -9.84
CA THR A 92 6.71 -26.66 -9.06
C THR A 92 6.24 -27.01 -7.65
N LEU A 93 6.51 -28.26 -7.22
CA LEU A 93 6.16 -28.74 -5.88
C LEU A 93 7.26 -28.39 -4.88
N LEU A 94 6.86 -27.69 -3.82
CA LEU A 94 7.71 -27.22 -2.74
C LEU A 94 7.57 -28.18 -1.55
N PRO A 95 8.65 -28.82 -1.06
CA PRO A 95 8.58 -29.70 0.11
C PRO A 95 8.37 -28.90 1.39
N VAL A 96 7.59 -29.45 2.30
CA VAL A 96 7.30 -28.84 3.62
C VAL A 96 8.21 -29.46 4.67
N SER A 97 9.09 -28.65 5.23
CA SER A 97 9.96 -29.05 6.34
C SER A 97 9.23 -29.08 7.69
N ALA A 98 9.83 -29.68 8.69
CA ALA A 98 9.36 -29.60 10.06
C ALA A 98 9.41 -28.16 10.58
N HIS A 99 10.44 -27.38 10.21
CA HIS A 99 10.57 -25.97 10.59
C HIS A 99 9.43 -25.12 9.99
N ALA A 100 9.15 -25.25 8.70
CA ALA A 100 8.04 -24.53 8.06
C ALA A 100 6.68 -24.89 8.72
N ALA A 101 6.41 -26.18 8.95
CA ALA A 101 5.15 -26.62 9.56
C ALA A 101 4.97 -26.15 11.01
N SER A 102 6.06 -25.92 11.76
CA SER A 102 6.04 -25.45 13.15
C SER A 102 5.69 -23.98 13.33
N GLN A 103 5.67 -23.20 12.25
CA GLN A 103 5.48 -21.76 12.32
C GLN A 103 4.20 -21.34 13.05
N ALA A 104 4.29 -20.22 13.77
CA ALA A 104 3.16 -19.64 14.49
C ALA A 104 2.05 -19.13 13.51
N PRO A 105 0.78 -19.10 13.92
CA PRO A 105 -0.29 -18.51 13.10
C PRO A 105 -0.04 -17.03 12.71
N SER A 106 -0.57 -16.54 11.56
CA SER A 106 -1.48 -17.21 10.63
C SER A 106 -0.74 -18.22 9.75
N LYS A 107 -1.33 -19.38 9.51
CA LYS A 107 -0.73 -20.45 8.69
C LYS A 107 -1.78 -21.23 7.92
N LEU A 108 -1.38 -21.91 6.85
CA LEU A 108 -2.24 -22.81 6.07
C LEU A 108 -2.47 -24.13 6.81
N GLY A 109 -1.52 -24.53 7.67
CA GLY A 109 -1.57 -25.76 8.45
C GLY A 109 -0.92 -26.95 7.74
N LEU A 110 0.16 -26.67 7.01
CA LEU A 110 0.95 -27.68 6.32
C LEU A 110 1.59 -28.64 7.33
N LYS A 111 1.80 -29.90 6.89
CA LYS A 111 2.47 -30.94 7.71
C LYS A 111 3.83 -31.29 7.10
N PRO A 112 4.82 -31.65 7.93
CA PRO A 112 6.11 -32.11 7.43
C PRO A 112 5.96 -33.27 6.44
N GLY A 113 6.76 -33.21 5.36
CA GLY A 113 6.73 -34.23 4.31
C GLY A 113 5.64 -34.04 3.24
N GLN A 114 4.70 -33.13 3.43
CA GLN A 114 3.78 -32.70 2.38
C GLN A 114 4.49 -31.85 1.33
N THR A 115 3.82 -31.63 0.20
CA THR A 115 4.23 -30.64 -0.79
C THR A 115 3.10 -29.65 -1.06
N ILE A 116 3.45 -28.46 -1.52
CA ILE A 116 2.53 -27.43 -2.00
C ILE A 116 3.07 -26.87 -3.32
N ASP A 117 2.21 -26.67 -4.32
CA ASP A 117 2.63 -26.04 -5.56
C ASP A 117 2.78 -24.51 -5.39
N VAL A 118 3.61 -23.90 -6.25
CA VAL A 118 3.93 -22.47 -6.18
C VAL A 118 2.71 -21.58 -6.35
N ASP A 119 1.75 -21.92 -7.22
CA ASP A 119 0.53 -21.12 -7.43
C ASP A 119 -0.32 -21.06 -6.15
N THR A 120 -0.53 -22.21 -5.52
CA THR A 120 -1.22 -22.33 -4.23
C THR A 120 -0.45 -21.62 -3.12
N ALA A 121 0.88 -21.72 -3.09
CA ALA A 121 1.74 -21.05 -2.13
C ALA A 121 1.60 -19.52 -2.22
N ILE A 122 1.61 -18.95 -3.41
CA ILE A 122 1.42 -17.50 -3.63
C ILE A 122 0.04 -17.07 -3.13
N LYS A 123 -1.03 -17.80 -3.50
CA LYS A 123 -2.40 -17.52 -3.02
C LYS A 123 -2.49 -17.58 -1.49
N ALA A 124 -1.87 -18.58 -0.87
CA ALA A 124 -1.84 -18.72 0.58
C ALA A 124 -1.13 -17.54 1.28
N ILE A 125 -0.07 -17.00 0.69
CA ILE A 125 0.62 -15.81 1.21
C ILE A 125 -0.24 -14.56 1.03
N VAL A 126 -0.80 -14.35 -0.14
CA VAL A 126 -1.60 -13.15 -0.43
C VAL A 126 -2.87 -13.11 0.41
N VAL A 127 -3.64 -14.21 0.40
CA VAL A 127 -4.97 -14.29 1.02
C VAL A 127 -4.89 -14.56 2.52
N LYS A 128 -4.25 -15.68 2.90
CA LYS A 128 -4.19 -16.14 4.30
C LYS A 128 -3.06 -15.51 5.10
N SER A 129 -2.08 -14.92 4.40
CA SER A 129 -0.82 -14.46 5.04
C SER A 129 -0.07 -15.59 5.75
N ALA A 130 -0.04 -16.77 5.15
CA ALA A 130 0.43 -18.02 5.74
C ALA A 130 1.94 -17.97 6.05
N ASN A 131 2.30 -18.10 7.34
CA ASN A 131 3.69 -18.07 7.80
C ASN A 131 4.45 -19.34 7.40
N ASP A 132 3.82 -20.50 7.56
CA ASP A 132 4.36 -21.80 7.15
C ASP A 132 4.71 -21.80 5.67
N VAL A 133 3.86 -21.28 4.81
CA VAL A 133 4.10 -21.19 3.37
C VAL A 133 5.22 -20.20 3.02
N ALA A 134 5.34 -19.10 3.76
CA ALA A 134 6.44 -18.15 3.57
C ALA A 134 7.80 -18.83 3.83
N VAL A 135 7.89 -19.66 4.88
CA VAL A 135 9.09 -20.43 5.20
C VAL A 135 9.34 -21.53 4.17
N VAL A 136 8.31 -22.23 3.69
CA VAL A 136 8.46 -23.23 2.58
C VAL A 136 9.09 -22.57 1.35
N LEU A 137 8.63 -21.39 0.94
CA LEU A 137 9.22 -20.65 -0.17
C LEU A 137 10.66 -20.22 0.13
N ALA A 138 10.91 -19.75 1.35
CA ALA A 138 12.24 -19.31 1.78
C ALA A 138 13.25 -20.45 1.73
N GLU A 139 12.92 -21.62 2.27
CA GLU A 139 13.79 -22.79 2.26
C GLU A 139 14.05 -23.29 0.83
N TYR A 140 13.01 -23.35 0.00
CA TYR A 140 13.14 -23.80 -1.38
C TYR A 140 13.99 -22.85 -2.24
N LEU A 141 13.81 -21.55 -2.10
CA LEU A 141 14.50 -20.54 -2.91
C LEU A 141 15.86 -20.14 -2.36
N GLY A 142 16.04 -20.19 -1.05
CA GLY A 142 17.24 -19.71 -0.36
C GLY A 142 18.12 -20.81 0.24
N GLY A 143 17.62 -22.04 0.34
CA GLY A 143 18.29 -23.14 1.06
C GLY A 143 17.87 -23.19 2.54
N THR A 144 18.02 -22.09 3.27
CA THR A 144 17.49 -21.94 4.62
C THR A 144 16.71 -20.62 4.73
N GLU A 145 15.84 -20.48 5.75
CA GLU A 145 15.13 -19.20 6.00
C GLU A 145 16.10 -18.04 6.25
N ASP A 146 17.19 -18.26 7.00
CA ASP A 146 18.20 -17.23 7.28
C ASP A 146 18.92 -16.77 6.01
N GLN A 147 19.32 -17.72 5.15
CA GLN A 147 19.92 -17.39 3.86
C GLN A 147 18.97 -16.62 2.96
N PHE A 148 17.68 -17.00 2.97
CA PHE A 148 16.66 -16.29 2.23
C PHE A 148 16.42 -14.88 2.79
N ALA A 149 16.39 -14.70 4.11
CA ALA A 149 16.26 -13.39 4.76
C ALA A 149 17.45 -12.47 4.41
N ALA A 150 18.67 -13.03 4.33
CA ALA A 150 19.82 -12.29 3.83
C ALA A 150 19.65 -11.86 2.36
N GLN A 151 19.11 -12.75 1.50
CA GLN A 151 18.78 -12.41 0.10
C GLN A 151 17.70 -11.34 0.03
N MET A 152 16.66 -11.41 0.88
CA MET A 152 15.61 -10.38 0.97
C MET A 152 16.22 -9.02 1.33
N THR A 153 17.14 -8.97 2.28
CA THR A 153 17.81 -7.73 2.69
C THR A 153 18.72 -7.20 1.59
N ALA A 154 19.48 -8.07 0.92
CA ALA A 154 20.29 -7.67 -0.23
C ALA A 154 19.43 -7.12 -1.37
N LYS A 155 18.28 -7.76 -1.67
CA LYS A 155 17.32 -7.28 -2.65
C LYS A 155 16.73 -5.92 -2.24
N ALA A 156 16.40 -5.74 -0.96
CA ALA A 156 15.93 -4.46 -0.44
C ALA A 156 16.94 -3.33 -0.73
N ARG A 157 18.23 -3.56 -0.52
CA ARG A 157 19.29 -2.58 -0.85
C ARG A 157 19.33 -2.25 -2.34
N GLN A 158 19.20 -3.28 -3.21
CA GLN A 158 19.15 -3.09 -4.68
C GLN A 158 17.95 -2.26 -5.12
N LEU A 159 16.83 -2.37 -4.42
CA LEU A 159 15.61 -1.58 -4.67
C LEU A 159 15.65 -0.19 -4.06
N GLY A 160 16.69 0.18 -3.31
CA GLY A 160 16.81 1.46 -2.63
C GLY A 160 16.14 1.51 -1.25
N MET A 161 15.70 0.39 -0.70
CA MET A 161 15.09 0.26 0.64
C MET A 161 16.18 0.29 1.72
N ARG A 162 16.69 1.47 2.02
CA ARG A 162 17.86 1.64 2.88
C ARG A 162 17.58 1.45 4.36
N GLY A 163 16.34 1.69 4.80
CA GLY A 163 15.89 1.53 6.19
C GLY A 163 15.32 0.15 6.51
N THR A 164 15.44 -0.84 5.59
CA THR A 164 14.82 -2.16 5.76
C THR A 164 15.87 -3.24 6.01
N ASN A 165 15.63 -4.07 7.02
CA ASN A 165 16.36 -5.30 7.28
C ASN A 165 15.36 -6.43 7.50
N PHE A 166 15.48 -7.52 6.77
CA PHE A 166 14.67 -8.72 6.92
C PHE A 166 15.47 -9.78 7.69
N HIS A 167 14.82 -10.43 8.66
CA HIS A 167 15.41 -11.46 9.50
C HIS A 167 14.67 -12.80 9.43
N ASN A 168 13.48 -12.79 8.82
CA ASN A 168 12.71 -13.99 8.45
C ASN A 168 11.81 -13.70 7.24
N ALA A 169 11.23 -14.75 6.68
CA ALA A 169 10.40 -14.66 5.48
C ALA A 169 8.95 -14.28 5.75
N SER A 170 8.50 -14.35 6.99
CA SER A 170 7.09 -14.30 7.35
C SER A 170 6.65 -12.97 7.98
N GLY A 171 7.55 -12.25 8.62
CA GLY A 171 7.23 -11.07 9.43
C GLY A 171 6.81 -11.39 10.86
N LEU A 172 7.09 -12.59 11.34
CA LEU A 172 7.01 -12.91 12.76
C LEU A 172 7.96 -12.02 13.56
N PRO A 173 7.66 -11.74 14.83
CA PRO A 173 8.45 -10.83 15.65
C PRO A 173 9.93 -11.23 15.73
N ASP A 174 10.78 -10.30 15.36
CA ASP A 174 12.21 -10.34 15.52
C ASP A 174 12.72 -8.90 15.72
N PRO A 175 13.57 -8.62 16.75
CA PRO A 175 14.05 -7.27 17.04
C PRO A 175 14.85 -6.62 15.89
N GLN A 176 15.50 -7.43 15.06
CA GLN A 176 16.32 -6.95 13.94
C GLN A 176 15.50 -6.75 12.66
N GLN A 177 14.23 -7.20 12.63
CA GLN A 177 13.37 -7.06 11.46
C GLN A 177 12.66 -5.72 11.46
N ILE A 178 13.21 -4.79 10.71
CA ILE A 178 12.74 -3.40 10.61
C ILE A 178 12.51 -2.99 9.17
N THR A 179 11.68 -1.96 8.98
CA THR A 179 11.41 -1.30 7.71
C THR A 179 11.00 0.15 7.93
N THR A 180 10.69 0.88 6.85
CA THR A 180 10.07 2.20 6.89
C THR A 180 8.83 2.22 5.98
N ALA A 181 7.92 3.17 6.17
CA ALA A 181 6.76 3.30 5.28
C ALA A 181 7.22 3.64 3.85
N ARG A 182 8.28 4.44 3.69
CA ARG A 182 8.87 4.74 2.38
C ARG A 182 9.40 3.49 1.69
N ASP A 183 10.13 2.66 2.39
CA ASP A 183 10.67 1.42 1.82
C ASP A 183 9.57 0.45 1.40
N MET A 184 8.48 0.36 2.16
CA MET A 184 7.34 -0.45 1.79
C MET A 184 6.62 0.11 0.54
N ALA A 185 6.56 1.43 0.37
CA ALA A 185 6.04 2.04 -0.86
C ALA A 185 6.94 1.72 -2.07
N LEU A 186 8.27 1.81 -1.91
CA LEU A 186 9.23 1.42 -2.95
C LEU A 186 9.05 -0.05 -3.36
N LEU A 187 8.87 -0.94 -2.38
CA LEU A 187 8.63 -2.37 -2.66
C LEU A 187 7.30 -2.57 -3.41
N GLY A 188 6.24 -1.87 -3.01
CA GLY A 188 4.94 -1.92 -3.70
C GLY A 188 5.03 -1.49 -5.16
N MET A 189 5.69 -0.36 -5.44
CA MET A 189 5.94 0.10 -6.80
C MET A 189 6.82 -0.88 -7.60
N SER A 190 7.85 -1.44 -6.96
CA SER A 190 8.77 -2.38 -7.59
C SER A 190 8.08 -3.69 -8.00
N LEU A 191 7.17 -4.22 -7.18
CA LEU A 191 6.35 -5.39 -7.49
C LEU A 191 5.54 -5.15 -8.77
N ARG A 192 4.87 -4.03 -8.89
CA ARG A 192 4.10 -3.69 -10.09
C ARG A 192 5.00 -3.53 -11.32
N LYS A 193 6.08 -2.78 -11.17
CA LYS A 193 6.99 -2.46 -12.27
C LYS A 193 7.71 -3.69 -12.83
N HIS A 194 8.19 -4.57 -11.95
CA HIS A 194 9.05 -5.69 -12.35
C HIS A 194 8.27 -6.97 -12.68
N TYR A 195 7.08 -7.14 -12.09
CA TYR A 195 6.25 -8.34 -12.21
C TYR A 195 4.78 -8.04 -12.55
N PRO A 196 4.50 -7.25 -13.61
CA PRO A 196 3.13 -6.91 -13.99
C PRO A 196 2.30 -8.16 -14.32
N GLY A 197 2.93 -9.20 -14.90
CA GLY A 197 2.26 -10.46 -15.21
C GLY A 197 1.89 -11.33 -14.00
N GLN A 198 2.45 -11.07 -12.82
CA GLN A 198 2.12 -11.74 -11.56
C GLN A 198 1.29 -10.87 -10.62
N TYR A 199 1.11 -9.58 -10.94
CA TYR A 199 0.47 -8.63 -10.05
C TYR A 199 -0.99 -8.95 -9.76
N TYR A 200 -1.67 -9.66 -10.67
CA TYR A 200 -3.05 -10.10 -10.51
C TYR A 200 -3.29 -10.97 -9.25
N TYR A 201 -2.26 -11.60 -8.70
CA TYR A 201 -2.42 -12.37 -7.47
C TYR A 201 -2.90 -11.50 -6.30
N PHE A 202 -2.52 -10.21 -6.26
CA PHE A 202 -2.83 -9.32 -5.15
C PHE A 202 -4.31 -8.93 -5.04
N VAL A 203 -5.12 -9.12 -6.10
CA VAL A 203 -6.58 -8.93 -6.05
C VAL A 203 -7.33 -10.17 -5.58
N THR A 204 -6.64 -11.30 -5.36
CA THR A 204 -7.27 -12.53 -4.88
C THR A 204 -7.79 -12.33 -3.46
N GLN A 205 -9.11 -12.42 -3.28
CA GLN A 205 -9.74 -12.21 -1.98
C GLN A 205 -9.97 -13.54 -1.23
N ASP A 206 -10.10 -14.65 -1.95
CA ASP A 206 -10.24 -15.98 -1.40
C ASP A 206 -9.71 -17.05 -2.36
N PHE A 207 -9.53 -18.27 -1.86
CA PHE A 207 -9.19 -19.45 -2.66
C PHE A 207 -9.60 -20.74 -1.91
N VAL A 208 -9.73 -21.83 -2.65
CA VAL A 208 -10.05 -23.13 -2.06
C VAL A 208 -8.75 -23.93 -1.84
N TYR A 209 -8.57 -24.44 -0.62
CA TYR A 209 -7.48 -25.35 -0.27
C TYR A 209 -8.02 -26.54 0.50
N ASN A 210 -7.72 -27.77 0.02
CA ASN A 210 -8.22 -29.02 0.61
C ASN A 210 -9.74 -28.99 0.86
N GLY A 211 -10.52 -28.49 -0.10
CA GLY A 211 -12.00 -28.40 -0.04
C GLY A 211 -12.53 -27.32 0.89
N LYS A 212 -11.66 -26.49 1.50
CA LYS A 212 -12.07 -25.38 2.38
C LYS A 212 -11.85 -24.04 1.71
N LEU A 213 -12.85 -23.16 1.78
CA LEU A 213 -12.73 -21.78 1.34
C LEU A 213 -11.90 -20.97 2.35
N ILE A 214 -10.77 -20.45 1.92
CA ILE A 214 -9.89 -19.57 2.70
C ILE A 214 -10.17 -18.13 2.28
N ARG A 215 -10.59 -17.30 3.22
CA ARG A 215 -10.88 -15.87 2.98
C ARG A 215 -9.74 -14.98 3.45
N GLY A 216 -9.54 -13.89 2.70
CA GLY A 216 -8.47 -12.92 2.95
C GLY A 216 -8.80 -11.89 4.02
N HIS A 217 -7.79 -11.10 4.36
CA HIS A 217 -7.85 -10.05 5.39
C HIS A 217 -7.84 -8.63 4.80
N ASN A 218 -7.57 -8.46 3.51
CA ASN A 218 -7.50 -7.16 2.86
C ASN A 218 -8.88 -6.67 2.43
N ARG A 219 -9.59 -6.00 3.33
CA ARG A 219 -10.93 -5.45 3.08
C ARG A 219 -10.91 -4.22 2.18
N VAL A 220 -9.78 -3.55 2.04
CA VAL A 220 -9.64 -2.33 1.23
C VAL A 220 -9.84 -2.62 -0.25
N LEU A 221 -9.54 -3.84 -0.70
CA LEU A 221 -9.82 -4.28 -2.08
C LEU A 221 -11.30 -4.13 -2.50
N ALA A 222 -12.23 -4.26 -1.55
CA ALA A 222 -13.66 -4.09 -1.80
C ALA A 222 -14.18 -2.67 -1.49
N GLN A 223 -13.36 -1.80 -0.90
CA GLN A 223 -13.76 -0.46 -0.46
C GLN A 223 -13.33 0.66 -1.42
N LEU A 224 -12.28 0.43 -2.20
CA LEU A 224 -11.72 1.42 -3.12
C LEU A 224 -11.81 0.93 -4.56
N ASN A 225 -12.39 1.75 -5.42
CA ASN A 225 -12.37 1.51 -6.86
C ASN A 225 -10.92 1.52 -7.37
N GLY A 226 -10.59 0.56 -8.22
CA GLY A 226 -9.25 0.42 -8.76
C GLY A 226 -8.22 -0.15 -7.78
N ALA A 227 -8.61 -0.51 -6.55
CA ALA A 227 -7.71 -1.20 -5.62
C ALA A 227 -7.28 -2.57 -6.18
N ASP A 228 -5.98 -2.76 -6.34
CA ASP A 228 -5.41 -3.96 -6.96
C ASP A 228 -4.25 -4.58 -6.15
N GLY A 229 -4.17 -4.24 -4.89
CA GLY A 229 -3.18 -4.83 -3.97
C GLY A 229 -3.08 -4.07 -2.65
N ILE A 230 -2.14 -4.39 -1.77
CA ILE A 230 -1.10 -5.44 -1.91
C ILE A 230 -1.15 -6.35 -0.68
N LYS A 231 -0.91 -5.81 0.53
CA LYS A 231 -0.74 -6.63 1.73
C LYS A 231 -1.10 -5.91 3.01
N THR A 232 -1.69 -6.66 3.95
CA THR A 232 -1.91 -6.25 5.34
C THR A 232 -0.91 -6.93 6.26
N GLY A 233 -0.65 -6.34 7.42
CA GLY A 233 0.20 -6.91 8.47
C GLY A 233 -0.27 -6.53 9.87
N TYR A 234 -0.04 -7.40 10.83
CA TYR A 234 -0.29 -7.14 12.23
C TYR A 234 0.60 -8.01 13.11
N VAL A 235 1.23 -7.40 14.07
CA VAL A 235 1.71 -7.99 15.32
C VAL A 235 1.46 -6.98 16.45
N ARG A 236 1.37 -7.43 17.69
CA ARG A 236 1.08 -6.53 18.82
C ARG A 236 2.06 -5.34 18.90
N ALA A 237 3.32 -5.59 18.61
CA ALA A 237 4.35 -4.55 18.63
C ALA A 237 4.21 -3.52 17.51
N SER A 238 3.78 -3.92 16.29
CA SER A 238 3.62 -2.99 15.17
C SER A 238 2.30 -2.25 15.15
N GLY A 239 1.21 -2.81 15.72
CA GLY A 239 -0.14 -2.41 15.35
C GLY A 239 -0.52 -2.91 13.95
N PHE A 240 -1.58 -2.35 13.35
CA PHE A 240 -2.11 -2.75 12.06
C PHE A 240 -1.47 -1.98 10.91
N ASN A 241 -0.91 -2.70 9.97
CA ASN A 241 -0.20 -2.17 8.79
C ASN A 241 -0.94 -2.51 7.50
N ILE A 242 -0.77 -1.68 6.46
CA ILE A 242 -1.21 -1.97 5.10
C ILE A 242 -0.32 -1.27 4.07
N VAL A 243 -0.07 -1.96 2.96
CA VAL A 243 0.32 -1.34 1.71
C VAL A 243 -0.83 -1.58 0.73
N THR A 244 -1.35 -0.50 0.17
CA THR A 244 -2.41 -0.53 -0.82
C THR A 244 -1.92 0.11 -2.12
N SER A 245 -2.33 -0.46 -3.24
CA SER A 245 -2.12 0.13 -4.56
C SER A 245 -3.45 0.31 -5.29
N ILE A 246 -3.51 1.36 -6.08
CA ILE A 246 -4.65 1.72 -6.90
C ILE A 246 -4.18 1.84 -8.34
N SER A 247 -4.97 1.30 -9.27
CA SER A 247 -4.87 1.56 -10.70
C SER A 247 -6.25 1.90 -11.22
N ASP A 248 -6.48 3.18 -11.51
CA ASP A 248 -7.79 3.69 -11.93
C ASP A 248 -7.63 4.78 -13.00
N ASN A 249 -8.28 4.59 -14.15
CA ASN A 249 -8.31 5.56 -15.25
C ASN A 249 -6.92 6.13 -15.61
N GLY A 250 -5.91 5.27 -15.74
CA GLY A 250 -4.52 5.64 -16.07
C GLY A 250 -3.75 6.28 -14.92
N ARG A 251 -4.35 6.40 -13.72
CA ARG A 251 -3.69 6.85 -12.50
C ARG A 251 -3.20 5.67 -11.69
N GLN A 252 -1.99 5.76 -11.16
CA GLN A 252 -1.43 4.76 -10.27
C GLN A 252 -0.97 5.41 -8.98
N LEU A 253 -1.35 4.81 -7.85
CA LEU A 253 -1.01 5.32 -6.53
C LEU A 253 -0.62 4.15 -5.62
N VAL A 254 0.36 4.35 -4.76
CA VAL A 254 0.68 3.44 -3.65
C VAL A 254 0.56 4.21 -2.34
N ALA A 255 -0.21 3.68 -1.42
CA ALA A 255 -0.39 4.22 -0.07
C ALA A 255 0.03 3.19 0.98
N VAL A 256 0.77 3.65 1.97
CA VAL A 256 1.21 2.85 3.12
C VAL A 256 0.70 3.49 4.40
N VAL A 257 0.10 2.68 5.27
CA VAL A 257 -0.25 3.06 6.64
C VAL A 257 0.29 1.99 7.58
N MET A 258 1.06 2.40 8.57
CA MET A 258 1.63 1.54 9.60
C MET A 258 1.22 2.03 10.99
N GLY A 259 1.10 1.09 11.93
CA GLY A 259 0.86 1.42 13.34
C GLY A 259 -0.58 1.75 13.71
N GLY A 260 -1.56 1.37 12.88
CA GLY A 260 -2.98 1.57 13.22
C GLY A 260 -3.38 0.81 14.50
N GLU A 261 -4.23 1.40 15.31
CA GLU A 261 -4.72 0.79 16.56
C GLU A 261 -5.63 -0.41 16.31
N THR A 262 -6.43 -0.32 15.26
CA THR A 262 -7.35 -1.38 14.81
C THR A 262 -7.25 -1.57 13.30
N ALA A 263 -7.71 -2.73 12.80
CA ALA A 263 -7.84 -2.93 11.36
C ALA A 263 -8.79 -1.90 10.73
N ARG A 264 -9.86 -1.52 11.43
CA ARG A 264 -10.85 -0.54 10.94
C ARG A 264 -10.24 0.87 10.83
N SER A 265 -9.52 1.34 11.86
CA SER A 265 -8.89 2.67 11.82
C SER A 265 -7.80 2.75 10.75
N ARG A 266 -6.98 1.69 10.60
CA ARG A 266 -5.99 1.57 9.54
C ARG A 266 -6.65 1.61 8.14
N ASP A 267 -7.74 0.85 7.92
CA ASP A 267 -8.48 0.82 6.66
C ASP A 267 -9.10 2.20 6.36
N ALA A 268 -9.74 2.83 7.35
CA ALA A 268 -10.31 4.18 7.20
C ALA A 268 -9.23 5.22 6.84
N GLN A 269 -8.06 5.16 7.49
CA GLN A 269 -6.96 6.07 7.21
C GLN A 269 -6.43 5.92 5.78
N VAL A 270 -6.19 4.68 5.32
CA VAL A 270 -5.69 4.47 3.95
C VAL A 270 -6.72 4.86 2.90
N VAL A 271 -8.01 4.59 3.14
CA VAL A 271 -9.10 5.02 2.25
C VAL A 271 -9.15 6.55 2.15
N SER A 272 -9.07 7.25 3.30
CA SER A 272 -9.03 8.72 3.32
C SER A 272 -7.83 9.28 2.55
N LEU A 273 -6.64 8.71 2.73
CA LEU A 273 -5.44 9.12 2.00
C LEU A 273 -5.58 8.88 0.49
N VAL A 274 -6.07 7.72 0.08
CA VAL A 274 -6.29 7.42 -1.35
C VAL A 274 -7.28 8.41 -1.96
N ASN A 275 -8.42 8.66 -1.32
CA ASN A 275 -9.43 9.58 -1.82
C ASN A 275 -8.92 11.03 -1.92
N ALA A 276 -8.05 11.46 -1.00
CA ALA A 276 -7.46 12.79 -1.01
C ALA A 276 -6.40 12.98 -2.10
N TYR A 277 -5.61 11.95 -2.40
CA TYR A 277 -4.42 12.10 -3.25
C TYR A 277 -4.53 11.45 -4.63
N LEU A 278 -5.41 10.46 -4.86
CA LEU A 278 -5.60 9.88 -6.19
C LEU A 278 -6.02 10.92 -7.26
N PRO A 279 -6.89 11.92 -6.96
CA PRO A 279 -7.22 12.96 -7.94
C PRO A 279 -6.04 13.84 -8.35
N GLN A 280 -4.98 13.91 -7.54
CA GLN A 280 -3.76 14.70 -7.80
C GLN A 280 -2.76 13.96 -8.69
N VAL A 281 -2.92 12.64 -8.88
CA VAL A 281 -2.09 11.85 -9.80
C VAL A 281 -2.51 12.13 -11.23
N ALA A 282 -1.54 12.46 -12.08
CA ALA A 282 -1.80 12.67 -13.52
C ALA A 282 -2.25 11.35 -14.17
N SER A 283 -3.32 11.42 -14.97
CA SER A 283 -3.74 10.28 -15.80
C SER A 283 -2.72 10.08 -16.94
N ARG A 284 -2.34 8.85 -17.16
CA ARG A 284 -1.43 8.44 -18.23
C ARG A 284 -2.12 7.35 -19.05
N PHE A 285 -2.55 7.72 -20.24
CA PHE A 285 -3.10 6.84 -21.27
C PHE A 285 -2.04 6.50 -22.29
#